data_92df140e04f175ed48e047b694724964
#
_entry.id   92df140e04f175ed48e047b694724964
#
_cell.length_a   1.000
_cell.length_b   1.000
_cell.length_c   1.000
_cell.angle_alpha   90.00
_cell.angle_beta   90.00
_cell.angle_gamma   90.00
#
_symmetry.space_group_name_H-M   'P 1'
#
loop_
_entity.id
_entity.type
_entity.pdbx_description
1 polymer ?
#
loop_
_entity_poly.entity_id
_entity_poly.type
_entity_poly.pdbx_seq_one_letter_code
_entity_poly.pdbx_strand_id
1 'polypeptide(L)'
;GDFVTVIGGNGAGKSTVLNAIAGVWGIDAGSIVIDGTDITRLGEHQRAKYIGRVFQDPMTGTAATMQIEENLALAARRGKRRGLRIGITKAERERYRELLKSLDLGLEDRLTARVGLLSGGQRQALTMNKPKLLLLDEHTAALDPKTALKVLTLSAKIVEENHLTTMMITHNMKDAIKYGNRLIMMYEGHVIYDVRGEEKKNLQVSDLLQRFEQVSDGEFANDRMLLS
;
A
#
# COMPACT_ATOMS: atom_id res chain seq x y z
N GLY A 1 -11.46 4.04 8.88
CA GLY A 1 -10.42 4.76 8.15
C GLY A 1 -10.80 4.95 6.68
N ASP A 2 -10.25 5.98 6.05
CA ASP A 2 -10.43 6.16 4.62
C ASP A 2 -9.53 5.23 3.84
N PHE A 3 -10.04 4.70 2.73
CA PHE A 3 -9.24 4.07 1.71
C PHE A 3 -9.15 5.02 0.51
N VAL A 4 -8.02 5.71 0.41
CA VAL A 4 -7.76 6.73 -0.61
C VAL A 4 -7.00 6.12 -1.77
N THR A 5 -7.52 6.27 -2.99
CA THR A 5 -6.79 5.95 -4.22
C THR A 5 -6.17 7.21 -4.80
N VAL A 6 -4.92 7.14 -5.25
CA VAL A 6 -4.18 8.27 -5.82
C VAL A 6 -3.74 7.90 -7.24
N ILE A 7 -4.15 8.72 -8.20
CA ILE A 7 -3.79 8.59 -9.61
C ILE A 7 -3.10 9.85 -10.13
N GLY A 8 -2.46 9.74 -11.27
CA GLY A 8 -1.76 10.84 -11.94
C GLY A 8 -0.71 10.29 -12.90
N GLY A 9 -0.31 11.09 -13.85
CA GLY A 9 0.76 10.76 -14.82
C GLY A 9 2.13 10.55 -14.17
N ASN A 10 3.11 10.17 -14.98
CA ASN A 10 4.50 10.11 -14.53
C ASN A 10 4.97 11.52 -14.16
N GLY A 11 5.72 11.65 -13.06
CA GLY A 11 6.15 12.96 -12.57
C GLY A 11 5.10 13.76 -11.79
N ALA A 12 3.84 13.29 -11.67
CA ALA A 12 2.77 14.00 -10.97
C ALA A 12 3.00 14.18 -9.45
N GLY A 13 4.07 13.61 -8.88
CA GLY A 13 4.40 13.75 -7.46
C GLY A 13 3.85 12.66 -6.54
N LYS A 14 3.16 11.64 -7.08
CA LYS A 14 2.55 10.55 -6.27
C LYS A 14 3.56 9.88 -5.33
N SER A 15 4.67 9.39 -5.86
CA SER A 15 5.72 8.73 -5.07
C SER A 15 6.44 9.71 -4.13
N THR A 16 6.52 10.99 -4.51
CA THR A 16 7.06 12.06 -3.65
C THR A 16 6.22 12.20 -2.37
N VAL A 17 4.91 12.31 -2.53
CA VAL A 17 3.96 12.40 -1.39
C VAL A 17 4.07 11.15 -0.53
N LEU A 18 4.09 9.96 -1.13
CA LEU A 18 4.18 8.70 -0.40
C LEU A 18 5.49 8.59 0.38
N ASN A 19 6.63 8.97 -0.23
CA ASN A 19 7.94 8.98 0.43
C ASN A 19 8.02 10.03 1.53
N ALA A 20 7.39 11.20 1.36
CA ALA A 20 7.29 12.21 2.39
C ALA A 20 6.47 11.71 3.59
N ILE A 21 5.33 11.04 3.36
CA ILE A 21 4.52 10.42 4.41
C ILE A 21 5.29 9.30 5.11
N ALA A 22 6.00 8.46 4.36
CA ALA A 22 6.81 7.38 4.92
C ALA A 22 8.04 7.89 5.73
N GLY A 23 8.46 9.14 5.53
CA GLY A 23 9.61 9.73 6.21
C GLY A 23 10.95 9.42 5.55
N VAL A 24 10.92 8.97 4.29
CA VAL A 24 12.11 8.81 3.45
C VAL A 24 12.66 10.19 3.06
N TRP A 25 11.75 11.14 2.78
CA TRP A 25 12.07 12.53 2.49
C TRP A 25 11.44 13.45 3.53
N GLY A 26 12.14 14.54 3.85
CA GLY A 26 11.59 15.63 4.66
C GLY A 26 10.56 16.43 3.87
N ILE A 27 9.76 17.23 4.58
CA ILE A 27 8.88 18.23 3.98
C ILE A 27 9.36 19.62 4.40
N ASP A 28 9.26 20.58 3.48
CA ASP A 28 9.69 21.96 3.72
C ASP A 28 8.66 22.76 4.53
N ALA A 29 7.37 22.47 4.34
CA ALA A 29 6.27 23.14 5.03
C ALA A 29 5.09 22.18 5.27
N GLY A 30 4.21 22.58 6.19
CA GLY A 30 3.04 21.79 6.58
C GLY A 30 3.32 20.79 7.71
N SER A 31 2.38 19.85 7.91
CA SER A 31 2.50 18.82 8.94
C SER A 31 1.88 17.51 8.50
N ILE A 32 2.39 16.41 9.03
CA ILE A 32 1.88 15.05 8.83
C ILE A 32 1.46 14.50 10.19
N VAL A 33 0.15 14.26 10.33
CA VAL A 33 -0.44 13.76 11.58
C VAL A 33 -1.08 12.40 11.33
N ILE A 34 -0.74 11.40 12.14
CA ILE A 34 -1.35 10.07 12.11
C ILE A 34 -1.93 9.78 13.50
N ASP A 35 -3.25 9.54 13.54
CA ASP A 35 -3.96 9.20 14.78
C ASP A 35 -3.67 10.22 15.91
N GLY A 36 -3.77 11.53 15.57
CA GLY A 36 -3.52 12.65 16.49
C GLY A 36 -2.05 12.87 16.86
N THR A 37 -1.13 12.05 16.35
CA THR A 37 0.31 12.21 16.59
C THR A 37 0.97 12.91 15.43
N ASP A 38 1.63 14.04 15.68
CA ASP A 38 2.49 14.70 14.70
C ASP A 38 3.76 13.88 14.48
N ILE A 39 3.93 13.43 13.24
CA ILE A 39 5.08 12.64 12.81
C ILE A 39 5.99 13.39 11.83
N THR A 40 5.74 14.66 11.61
CA THR A 40 6.39 15.49 10.60
C THR A 40 7.92 15.40 10.65
N ARG A 41 8.50 15.48 11.84
CA ARG A 41 9.95 15.45 12.06
C ARG A 41 10.52 14.05 12.35
N LEU A 42 9.67 13.02 12.36
CA LEU A 42 10.12 11.67 12.60
C LEU A 42 10.72 11.08 11.31
N GLY A 43 11.87 10.44 11.43
CA GLY A 43 12.47 9.67 10.32
C GLY A 43 11.73 8.36 10.05
N GLU A 44 12.03 7.73 8.91
CA GLU A 44 11.38 6.50 8.42
C GLU A 44 11.30 5.40 9.49
N HIS A 45 12.42 5.10 10.18
CA HIS A 45 12.46 4.06 11.21
C HIS A 45 11.53 4.35 12.40
N GLN A 46 11.31 5.62 12.73
CA GLN A 46 10.40 6.03 13.80
C GLN A 46 8.94 5.97 13.35
N ARG A 47 8.66 6.32 12.05
CA ARG A 47 7.32 6.23 11.46
C ARG A 47 6.90 4.77 11.20
N ALA A 48 7.84 3.84 11.10
CA ALA A 48 7.57 2.43 10.89
C ALA A 48 6.65 1.79 11.93
N LYS A 49 6.50 2.36 13.14
CA LYS A 49 5.53 1.90 14.14
C LYS A 49 4.07 2.25 13.79
N TYR A 50 3.86 3.25 12.94
CA TYR A 50 2.53 3.71 12.52
C TYR A 50 2.19 3.27 11.10
N ILE A 51 3.20 3.20 10.22
CA ILE A 51 3.04 3.04 8.78
C ILE A 51 3.48 1.64 8.34
N GLY A 52 2.63 0.95 7.59
CA GLY A 52 2.99 -0.20 6.78
C GLY A 52 3.14 0.23 5.33
N ARG A 53 4.15 -0.28 4.63
CA ARG A 53 4.35 0.01 3.21
C ARG A 53 4.46 -1.29 2.42
N VAL A 54 3.73 -1.36 1.32
CA VAL A 54 3.86 -2.38 0.28
C VAL A 54 4.45 -1.70 -0.94
N PHE A 55 5.58 -2.18 -1.41
CA PHE A 55 6.34 -1.59 -2.51
C PHE A 55 5.89 -2.14 -3.86
N GLN A 56 6.17 -1.42 -4.91
CA GLN A 56 5.95 -1.85 -6.30
C GLN A 56 6.71 -3.14 -6.62
N ASP A 57 7.99 -3.21 -6.23
CA ASP A 57 8.77 -4.44 -6.35
C ASP A 57 8.44 -5.39 -5.17
N PRO A 58 7.85 -6.58 -5.45
CA PRO A 58 7.54 -7.57 -4.42
C PRO A 58 8.77 -8.09 -3.67
N MET A 59 9.97 -7.92 -4.22
CA MET A 59 11.23 -8.31 -3.57
C MET A 59 11.60 -7.38 -2.43
N THR A 60 11.10 -6.14 -2.47
CA THR A 60 11.30 -5.12 -1.44
C THR A 60 10.30 -5.31 -0.29
N GLY A 61 10.69 -4.93 0.92
CA GLY A 61 9.81 -5.02 2.11
C GLY A 61 9.83 -6.35 2.85
N THR A 62 10.48 -7.38 2.30
CA THR A 62 10.68 -8.68 2.96
C THR A 62 12.14 -9.12 2.94
N ALA A 63 12.57 -9.85 3.98
CA ALA A 63 13.89 -10.47 4.03
C ALA A 63 13.83 -11.84 3.33
N ALA A 64 14.24 -11.90 2.06
CA ALA A 64 14.11 -13.08 1.21
C ALA A 64 14.81 -14.35 1.75
N THR A 65 15.93 -14.18 2.46
CA THR A 65 16.71 -15.26 3.06
C THR A 65 16.12 -15.80 4.36
N MET A 66 15.22 -15.04 4.98
CA MET A 66 14.55 -15.41 6.23
C MET A 66 13.28 -16.21 5.97
N GLN A 67 12.83 -16.94 6.98
CA GLN A 67 11.59 -17.72 6.95
C GLN A 67 10.35 -16.80 6.99
N ILE A 68 9.20 -17.34 6.59
CA ILE A 68 7.92 -16.62 6.64
C ILE A 68 7.62 -16.17 8.08
N GLU A 69 7.73 -17.07 9.06
CA GLU A 69 7.48 -16.76 10.47
C GLU A 69 8.45 -15.70 11.02
N GLU A 70 9.68 -15.66 10.55
CA GLU A 70 10.66 -14.65 10.95
C GLU A 70 10.30 -13.28 10.40
N ASN A 71 9.89 -13.19 9.13
CA ASN A 71 9.39 -11.94 8.53
C ASN A 71 8.15 -11.43 9.27
N LEU A 72 7.18 -12.30 9.57
CA LEU A 72 5.99 -11.95 10.34
C LEU A 72 6.35 -11.50 11.78
N ALA A 73 7.33 -12.15 12.41
CA ALA A 73 7.81 -11.75 13.73
C ALA A 73 8.48 -10.37 13.71
N LEU A 74 9.26 -10.05 12.69
CA LEU A 74 9.84 -8.72 12.49
C LEU A 74 8.73 -7.66 12.33
N ALA A 75 7.73 -7.94 11.50
CA ALA A 75 6.60 -7.06 11.28
C ALA A 75 5.78 -6.84 12.56
N ALA A 76 5.49 -7.90 13.33
CA ALA A 76 4.72 -7.83 14.58
C ALA A 76 5.44 -7.09 15.72
N ARG A 77 6.77 -7.00 15.65
CA ARG A 77 7.62 -6.31 16.63
C ARG A 77 8.02 -4.90 16.21
N ARG A 78 7.48 -4.40 15.13
CA ARG A 78 7.72 -3.06 14.63
C ARG A 78 7.41 -2.02 15.73
N GLY A 79 8.37 -1.13 16.02
CA GLY A 79 8.23 -0.11 17.06
C GLY A 79 8.29 -0.60 18.51
N LYS A 80 8.50 -1.90 18.76
CA LYS A 80 8.63 -2.44 20.12
C LYS A 80 10.09 -2.60 20.51
N ARG A 81 10.41 -2.40 21.80
CA ARG A 81 11.74 -2.68 22.36
C ARG A 81 12.03 -4.18 22.26
N ARG A 82 13.23 -4.52 21.82
CA ARG A 82 13.71 -5.89 21.73
C ARG A 82 14.53 -6.20 22.97
N GLY A 83 14.29 -7.37 23.58
CA GLY A 83 15.09 -7.92 24.67
C GLY A 83 15.66 -9.28 24.25
N LEU A 84 16.42 -9.90 25.14
CA LEU A 84 16.96 -11.26 24.98
C LEU A 84 15.85 -12.31 25.28
N ARG A 85 14.86 -12.37 24.40
CA ARG A 85 13.76 -13.35 24.51
C ARG A 85 13.78 -14.30 23.31
N ILE A 86 13.14 -15.48 23.48
CA ILE A 86 12.92 -16.43 22.38
C ILE A 86 12.31 -15.70 21.18
N GLY A 87 12.93 -15.89 20.01
CA GLY A 87 12.58 -15.19 18.79
C GLY A 87 11.13 -15.35 18.35
N ILE A 88 10.60 -16.61 18.41
CA ILE A 88 9.22 -16.92 18.03
C ILE A 88 8.72 -18.00 18.99
N THR A 89 7.65 -17.71 19.72
CA THR A 89 6.99 -18.64 20.64
C THR A 89 6.01 -19.56 19.89
N LYS A 90 5.61 -20.67 20.51
CA LYS A 90 4.55 -21.55 19.95
C LYS A 90 3.24 -20.81 19.74
N ALA A 91 2.85 -19.93 20.66
CA ALA A 91 1.63 -19.13 20.56
C ALA A 91 1.71 -18.11 19.40
N GLU A 92 2.88 -17.48 19.17
CA GLU A 92 3.07 -16.59 18.03
C GLU A 92 3.01 -17.36 16.69
N ARG A 93 3.59 -18.57 16.64
CA ARG A 93 3.54 -19.42 15.44
C ARG A 93 2.11 -19.81 15.08
N GLU A 94 1.29 -20.15 16.07
CA GLU A 94 -0.13 -20.46 15.83
C GLU A 94 -0.89 -19.24 15.33
N ARG A 95 -0.67 -18.08 15.95
CA ARG A 95 -1.24 -16.81 15.47
C ARG A 95 -0.84 -16.47 14.04
N TYR A 96 0.43 -16.74 13.66
CA TYR A 96 0.88 -16.53 12.28
C TYR A 96 0.23 -17.51 11.30
N ARG A 97 0.01 -18.75 11.73
CA ARG A 97 -0.71 -19.75 10.93
C ARG A 97 -2.14 -19.29 10.64
N GLU A 98 -2.87 -18.86 11.67
CA GLU A 98 -4.23 -18.33 11.50
C GLU A 98 -4.27 -17.08 10.61
N LEU A 99 -3.30 -16.18 10.77
CA LEU A 99 -3.15 -15.02 9.88
C LEU A 99 -2.96 -15.44 8.42
N LEU A 100 -2.05 -16.37 8.15
CA LEU A 100 -1.77 -16.85 6.79
C LEU A 100 -2.97 -17.60 6.20
N LYS A 101 -3.69 -18.37 7.00
CA LYS A 101 -4.92 -19.05 6.59
C LYS A 101 -5.99 -18.06 6.15
N SER A 102 -6.12 -16.91 6.85
CA SER A 102 -7.08 -15.86 6.46
C SER A 102 -6.74 -15.19 5.11
N LEU A 103 -5.50 -15.30 4.65
CA LEU A 103 -5.05 -14.79 3.35
C LEU A 103 -5.36 -15.73 2.17
N ASP A 104 -5.71 -16.99 2.46
CA ASP A 104 -6.03 -18.02 1.45
C ASP A 104 -4.96 -18.16 0.34
N LEU A 105 -3.69 -18.20 0.76
CA LEU A 105 -2.53 -18.28 -0.12
C LEU A 105 -1.75 -19.62 -0.01
N GLY A 106 -2.25 -20.56 0.80
CA GLY A 106 -1.60 -21.85 1.06
C GLY A 106 -0.25 -21.70 1.76
N LEU A 107 -0.08 -20.69 2.61
CA LEU A 107 1.16 -20.40 3.33
C LEU A 107 1.14 -20.86 4.80
N GLU A 108 -0.01 -21.21 5.32
CA GLU A 108 -0.25 -21.57 6.73
C GLU A 108 0.59 -22.79 7.18
N ASP A 109 0.86 -23.71 6.26
CA ASP A 109 1.69 -24.91 6.51
C ASP A 109 3.15 -24.73 6.10
N ARG A 110 3.53 -23.54 5.62
CA ARG A 110 4.85 -23.21 5.09
C ARG A 110 5.61 -22.17 5.90
N LEU A 111 5.30 -22.03 7.18
CA LEU A 111 5.89 -21.01 8.07
C LEU A 111 7.43 -20.98 8.08
N THR A 112 8.06 -22.14 7.96
CA THR A 112 9.53 -22.29 7.93
C THR A 112 10.13 -22.19 6.53
N ALA A 113 9.31 -22.04 5.48
CA ALA A 113 9.83 -21.82 4.13
C ALA A 113 10.46 -20.43 4.02
N ARG A 114 11.52 -20.31 3.22
CA ARG A 114 12.16 -19.01 2.95
C ARG A 114 11.23 -18.15 2.09
N VAL A 115 11.12 -16.87 2.45
CA VAL A 115 10.30 -15.90 1.70
C VAL A 115 10.78 -15.75 0.26
N GLY A 116 12.08 -15.97 -0.01
CA GLY A 116 12.65 -16.00 -1.34
C GLY A 116 12.00 -16.98 -2.31
N LEU A 117 11.35 -18.02 -1.81
CA LEU A 117 10.67 -19.04 -2.61
C LEU A 117 9.19 -18.73 -2.89
N LEU A 118 8.69 -17.60 -2.41
CA LEU A 118 7.30 -17.17 -2.58
C LEU A 118 7.11 -16.39 -3.88
N SER A 119 5.90 -16.47 -4.44
CA SER A 119 5.49 -15.59 -5.54
C SER A 119 5.43 -14.13 -5.10
N GLY A 120 5.49 -13.20 -6.06
CA GLY A 120 5.38 -11.76 -5.78
C GLY A 120 4.13 -11.42 -4.96
N GLY A 121 2.96 -11.91 -5.34
CA GLY A 121 1.71 -11.69 -4.61
C GLY A 121 1.71 -12.24 -3.19
N GLN A 122 2.28 -13.44 -2.97
CA GLN A 122 2.43 -14.01 -1.64
C GLN A 122 3.33 -13.14 -0.74
N ARG A 123 4.42 -12.60 -1.28
CA ARG A 123 5.31 -11.69 -0.53
C ARG A 123 4.62 -10.40 -0.15
N GLN A 124 3.87 -9.79 -1.08
CA GLN A 124 3.16 -8.55 -0.82
C GLN A 124 2.11 -8.72 0.30
N ALA A 125 1.37 -9.83 0.29
CA ALA A 125 0.41 -10.13 1.33
C ALA A 125 1.05 -10.22 2.74
N LEU A 126 2.29 -10.73 2.85
CA LEU A 126 3.00 -10.79 4.14
C LEU A 126 3.34 -9.42 4.73
N THR A 127 3.44 -8.38 3.90
CA THR A 127 3.80 -7.03 4.35
C THR A 127 2.62 -6.23 4.89
N MET A 128 1.39 -6.66 4.64
CA MET A 128 0.14 -6.00 5.04
C MET A 128 -0.23 -6.23 6.53
N ASN A 129 0.73 -6.17 7.43
CA ASN A 129 0.43 -6.29 8.86
C ASN A 129 -0.26 -5.01 9.35
N LYS A 130 -1.24 -5.11 10.26
CA LYS A 130 -2.17 -4.08 10.77
C LYS A 130 -1.49 -2.75 11.21
N PRO A 131 -1.07 -1.86 10.28
CA PRO A 131 -0.55 -0.53 10.63
C PRO A 131 -1.69 0.44 10.92
N LYS A 132 -1.37 1.63 11.41
CA LYS A 132 -2.31 2.76 11.50
C LYS A 132 -2.61 3.37 10.13
N LEU A 133 -1.59 3.42 9.26
CA LEU A 133 -1.67 3.82 7.87
C LEU A 133 -0.98 2.78 6.99
N LEU A 134 -1.69 2.25 6.00
CA LEU A 134 -1.14 1.36 4.98
C LEU A 134 -0.87 2.14 3.70
N LEU A 135 0.36 2.09 3.21
CA LEU A 135 0.78 2.69 1.94
C LEU A 135 0.98 1.58 0.92
N LEU A 136 0.22 1.62 -0.17
CA LEU A 136 0.29 0.68 -1.29
C LEU A 136 0.83 1.43 -2.52
N ASP A 137 2.09 1.16 -2.88
CA ASP A 137 2.82 1.87 -3.93
C ASP A 137 2.82 1.02 -5.20
N GLU A 138 1.81 1.21 -6.07
CA GLU A 138 1.68 0.47 -7.34
C GLU A 138 1.91 -1.05 -7.19
N HIS A 139 1.49 -1.59 -6.06
CA HIS A 139 1.87 -2.90 -5.54
C HIS A 139 1.43 -4.08 -6.41
N THR A 140 0.74 -3.85 -7.51
CA THR A 140 0.32 -4.88 -8.47
C THR A 140 0.92 -4.69 -9.86
N ALA A 141 1.66 -3.60 -10.10
CA ALA A 141 2.18 -3.26 -11.43
C ALA A 141 3.19 -4.29 -11.97
N ALA A 142 3.96 -4.93 -11.09
CA ALA A 142 4.96 -5.95 -11.47
C ALA A 142 4.40 -7.39 -11.52
N LEU A 143 3.07 -7.57 -11.39
CA LEU A 143 2.42 -8.88 -11.35
C LEU A 143 1.66 -9.17 -12.65
N ASP A 144 1.51 -10.46 -12.97
CA ASP A 144 0.60 -10.86 -14.04
C ASP A 144 -0.86 -10.49 -13.69
N PRO A 145 -1.75 -10.27 -14.68
CA PRO A 145 -3.10 -9.75 -14.45
C PRO A 145 -3.94 -10.58 -13.47
N LYS A 146 -3.80 -11.92 -13.51
CA LYS A 146 -4.55 -12.83 -12.63
C LYS A 146 -4.08 -12.71 -11.17
N THR A 147 -2.78 -12.63 -10.97
CA THR A 147 -2.18 -12.44 -9.65
C THR A 147 -2.43 -11.01 -9.13
N ALA A 148 -2.34 -10.00 -9.98
CA ALA A 148 -2.66 -8.61 -9.65
C ALA A 148 -4.09 -8.47 -9.10
N LEU A 149 -5.09 -9.06 -9.78
CA LEU A 149 -6.47 -9.05 -9.33
C LEU A 149 -6.65 -9.73 -7.97
N LYS A 150 -6.00 -10.88 -7.75
CA LYS A 150 -6.01 -11.58 -6.45
C LYS A 150 -5.44 -10.70 -5.34
N VAL A 151 -4.28 -10.08 -5.57
CA VAL A 151 -3.62 -9.21 -4.58
C VAL A 151 -4.46 -7.97 -4.29
N LEU A 152 -5.04 -7.32 -5.30
CA LEU A 152 -5.94 -6.18 -5.11
C LEU A 152 -7.17 -6.56 -4.28
N THR A 153 -7.83 -7.67 -4.63
CA THR A 153 -9.00 -8.15 -3.88
C THR A 153 -8.64 -8.49 -2.44
N LEU A 154 -7.51 -9.13 -2.22
CA LEU A 154 -7.02 -9.45 -0.88
C LEU A 154 -6.67 -8.18 -0.09
N SER A 155 -6.00 -7.22 -0.72
CA SER A 155 -5.67 -5.92 -0.10
C SER A 155 -6.93 -5.20 0.34
N ALA A 156 -7.94 -5.12 -0.53
CA ALA A 156 -9.22 -4.50 -0.21
C ALA A 156 -9.93 -5.20 0.95
N LYS A 157 -9.97 -6.54 0.95
CA LYS A 157 -10.53 -7.34 2.03
C LYS A 157 -9.82 -7.07 3.37
N ILE A 158 -8.48 -7.07 3.39
CA ILE A 158 -7.69 -6.79 4.60
C ILE A 158 -7.97 -5.39 5.13
N VAL A 159 -8.04 -4.38 4.23
CA VAL A 159 -8.33 -3.00 4.59
C VAL A 159 -9.71 -2.88 5.22
N GLU A 160 -10.73 -3.48 4.61
CA GLU A 160 -12.11 -3.44 5.08
C GLU A 160 -12.30 -4.15 6.41
N GLU A 161 -11.88 -5.43 6.53
CA GLU A 161 -12.02 -6.23 7.74
C GLU A 161 -11.29 -5.66 8.96
N ASN A 162 -10.19 -4.93 8.72
CA ASN A 162 -9.39 -4.34 9.79
C ASN A 162 -9.56 -2.83 9.94
N HIS A 163 -10.48 -2.22 9.18
CA HIS A 163 -10.76 -0.77 9.18
C HIS A 163 -9.49 0.08 9.03
N LEU A 164 -8.56 -0.35 8.14
CA LEU A 164 -7.28 0.32 7.97
C LEU A 164 -7.45 1.63 7.21
N THR A 165 -6.81 2.69 7.69
CA THR A 165 -6.57 3.87 6.86
C THR A 165 -5.53 3.51 5.81
N THR A 166 -5.87 3.70 4.52
CA THR A 166 -5.03 3.23 3.42
C THR A 166 -4.89 4.30 2.34
N MET A 167 -3.68 4.44 1.81
CA MET A 167 -3.41 5.21 0.60
C MET A 167 -2.81 4.26 -0.44
N MET A 168 -3.47 4.15 -1.60
CA MET A 168 -3.05 3.29 -2.71
C MET A 168 -2.73 4.15 -3.94
N ILE A 169 -1.49 4.11 -4.39
CA ILE A 169 -1.10 4.65 -5.69
C ILE A 169 -1.37 3.57 -6.74
N THR A 170 -2.02 3.94 -7.83
CA THR A 170 -2.24 3.08 -9.00
C THR A 170 -2.24 3.89 -10.27
N HIS A 171 -1.80 3.28 -11.38
CA HIS A 171 -1.96 3.83 -12.72
C HIS A 171 -3.28 3.40 -13.38
N ASN A 172 -3.94 2.37 -12.85
CA ASN A 172 -5.18 1.85 -13.41
C ASN A 172 -6.38 2.66 -12.89
N MET A 173 -7.00 3.44 -13.75
CA MET A 173 -8.17 4.27 -13.40
C MET A 173 -9.37 3.44 -12.98
N LYS A 174 -9.59 2.25 -13.59
CA LYS A 174 -10.69 1.35 -13.20
C LYS A 174 -10.52 0.87 -11.77
N ASP A 175 -9.30 0.51 -11.39
CA ASP A 175 -8.99 0.11 -10.01
C ASP A 175 -9.13 1.29 -9.05
N ALA A 176 -8.69 2.48 -9.44
CA ALA A 176 -8.82 3.69 -8.62
C ALA A 176 -10.29 4.05 -8.34
N ILE A 177 -11.18 3.89 -9.32
CA ILE A 177 -12.63 4.10 -9.16
C ILE A 177 -13.23 2.99 -8.27
N LYS A 178 -12.87 1.73 -8.56
CA LYS A 178 -13.46 0.55 -7.93
C LYS A 178 -13.13 0.43 -6.44
N TYR A 179 -11.86 0.69 -6.07
CA TYR A 179 -11.38 0.48 -4.70
C TYR A 179 -11.38 1.79 -3.89
N GLY A 180 -11.62 1.64 -2.59
CA GLY A 180 -11.61 2.76 -1.64
C GLY A 180 -12.84 3.68 -1.74
N ASN A 181 -12.90 4.64 -0.82
CA ASN A 181 -14.01 5.58 -0.66
C ASN A 181 -13.65 7.02 -1.05
N ARG A 182 -12.39 7.30 -1.41
CA ARG A 182 -11.90 8.60 -1.88
C ARG A 182 -10.89 8.42 -3.00
N LEU A 183 -10.93 9.30 -4.00
CA LEU A 183 -9.97 9.33 -5.10
C LEU A 183 -9.36 10.72 -5.19
N ILE A 184 -8.03 10.75 -5.28
CA ILE A 184 -7.24 11.95 -5.48
C ILE A 184 -6.51 11.83 -6.81
N MET A 185 -6.61 12.87 -7.64
CA MET A 185 -5.86 12.98 -8.88
C MET A 185 -4.78 14.04 -8.74
N MET A 186 -3.57 13.70 -9.14
CA MET A 186 -2.41 14.59 -9.07
C MET A 186 -1.84 14.90 -10.45
N TYR A 187 -1.41 16.14 -10.63
CA TYR A 187 -0.71 16.62 -11.81
C TYR A 187 0.33 17.65 -11.40
N GLU A 188 1.58 17.52 -11.86
CA GLU A 188 2.71 18.44 -11.59
C GLU A 188 2.87 18.85 -10.12
N GLY A 189 2.73 17.89 -9.21
CA GLY A 189 2.88 18.11 -7.77
C GLY A 189 1.63 18.68 -7.07
N HIS A 190 0.56 18.94 -7.81
CA HIS A 190 -0.69 19.51 -7.29
C HIS A 190 -1.81 18.46 -7.27
N VAL A 191 -2.73 18.62 -6.30
CA VAL A 191 -4.01 17.89 -6.31
C VAL A 191 -4.96 18.65 -7.22
N ILE A 192 -5.36 18.05 -8.34
CA ILE A 192 -6.26 18.67 -9.33
C ILE A 192 -7.71 18.19 -9.21
N TYR A 193 -7.93 17.04 -8.54
CA TYR A 193 -9.26 16.52 -8.27
C TYR A 193 -9.24 15.71 -6.97
N ASP A 194 -10.27 15.87 -6.15
CA ASP A 194 -10.47 15.16 -4.89
C ASP A 194 -11.95 14.85 -4.71
N VAL A 195 -12.30 13.59 -4.76
CA VAL A 195 -13.68 13.13 -4.74
C VAL A 195 -13.87 11.97 -3.79
N ARG A 196 -15.05 11.89 -3.14
CA ARG A 196 -15.36 10.87 -2.13
C ARG A 196 -16.83 10.50 -2.10
N GLY A 197 -17.11 9.38 -1.43
CA GLY A 197 -18.48 8.93 -1.16
C GLY A 197 -19.27 8.61 -2.45
N GLU A 198 -20.51 9.06 -2.52
CA GLU A 198 -21.41 8.78 -3.63
C GLU A 198 -20.93 9.37 -4.96
N GLU A 199 -20.29 10.54 -4.92
CA GLU A 199 -19.72 11.14 -6.14
C GLU A 199 -18.66 10.22 -6.75
N LYS A 200 -17.75 9.66 -5.90
CA LYS A 200 -16.75 8.69 -6.38
C LYS A 200 -17.38 7.43 -6.98
N LYS A 201 -18.45 6.92 -6.39
CA LYS A 201 -19.12 5.68 -6.87
C LYS A 201 -19.69 5.82 -8.26
N ASN A 202 -20.09 7.04 -8.64
CA ASN A 202 -20.71 7.34 -9.94
C ASN A 202 -19.68 7.69 -11.03
N LEU A 203 -18.39 7.80 -10.69
CA LEU A 203 -17.33 8.14 -11.64
C LEU A 203 -17.17 7.07 -12.72
N GLN A 204 -16.89 7.57 -13.93
CA GLN A 204 -16.47 6.77 -15.08
C GLN A 204 -15.01 7.13 -15.43
N VAL A 205 -14.34 6.25 -16.16
CA VAL A 205 -12.98 6.51 -16.65
C VAL A 205 -12.94 7.76 -17.54
N SER A 206 -13.99 7.97 -18.35
CA SER A 206 -14.14 9.17 -19.19
C SER A 206 -14.08 10.48 -18.40
N ASP A 207 -14.65 10.50 -17.18
CA ASP A 207 -14.67 11.71 -16.36
C ASP A 207 -13.27 12.06 -15.88
N LEU A 208 -12.49 11.04 -15.52
CA LEU A 208 -11.10 11.20 -15.12
C LEU A 208 -10.23 11.65 -16.29
N LEU A 209 -10.42 11.08 -17.49
CA LEU A 209 -9.72 11.50 -18.71
C LEU A 209 -10.01 12.95 -19.05
N GLN A 210 -11.26 13.35 -19.02
CA GLN A 210 -11.66 14.73 -19.28
C GLN A 210 -11.01 15.72 -18.29
N ARG A 211 -10.87 15.35 -17.02
CA ARG A 211 -10.19 16.17 -16.01
C ARG A 211 -8.71 16.32 -16.31
N PHE A 212 -8.04 15.24 -16.77
CA PHE A 212 -6.65 15.30 -17.17
C PHE A 212 -6.46 16.22 -18.37
N GLU A 213 -7.28 16.07 -19.42
CA GLU A 213 -7.21 16.92 -20.61
C GLU A 213 -7.38 18.41 -20.30
N GLN A 214 -8.28 18.76 -19.39
CA GLN A 214 -8.51 20.15 -18.97
C GLN A 214 -7.28 20.81 -18.32
N VAL A 215 -6.40 20.03 -17.69
CA VAL A 215 -5.23 20.56 -16.96
C VAL A 215 -3.96 20.48 -17.76
N SER A 216 -3.88 19.54 -18.70
CA SER A 216 -2.68 19.25 -19.50
C SER A 216 -2.62 19.92 -20.86
N ASP A 217 -3.56 20.82 -21.20
CA ASP A 217 -3.69 21.46 -22.52
C ASP A 217 -3.61 20.47 -23.69
N GLY A 218 -4.07 19.21 -23.47
CA GLY A 218 -4.10 18.18 -24.51
C GLY A 218 -2.83 17.32 -24.67
N GLU A 219 -1.79 17.51 -23.87
CA GLU A 219 -0.55 16.70 -23.98
C GLU A 219 -0.73 15.22 -23.59
N PHE A 220 -1.74 14.86 -22.78
CA PHE A 220 -1.93 13.50 -22.25
C PHE A 220 -2.72 12.53 -23.13
N ALA A 221 -3.29 12.95 -24.22
CA ALA A 221 -4.07 12.06 -25.10
C ALA A 221 -3.25 10.88 -25.69
N ASN A 222 -1.93 10.90 -25.58
CA ASN A 222 -1.00 9.89 -26.11
C ASN A 222 -0.40 8.95 -25.07
N ASP A 223 -0.69 9.10 -23.77
CA ASP A 223 -0.04 8.25 -22.77
C ASP A 223 -0.82 6.93 -22.63
N ARG A 224 -0.28 5.84 -23.20
CA ARG A 224 -0.84 4.47 -23.15
C ARG A 224 -1.16 3.98 -21.72
N MET A 225 -0.66 4.65 -20.69
CA MET A 225 -0.92 4.33 -19.29
C MET A 225 -2.36 4.60 -18.82
N LEU A 226 -3.12 5.40 -19.58
CA LEU A 226 -4.48 5.77 -19.20
C LEU A 226 -5.53 4.76 -19.69
N LEU A 227 -5.17 3.87 -20.59
CA LEU A 227 -6.10 2.97 -21.30
C LEU A 227 -5.92 1.48 -20.98
N SER A 228 -4.92 1.09 -20.18
CA SER A 228 -4.65 -0.32 -19.83
C SER A 228 -5.45 -0.83 -18.63
#